data_9ae5dc0ead1de444a27c9997e5e90416
#
_entry.id   9ae5dc0ead1de444a27c9997e5e90416
#
_cell.length_a   1.000
_cell.length_b   1.000
_cell.length_c   1.000
_cell.angle_alpha   90.00
_cell.angle_beta   90.00
_cell.angle_gamma   90.00
#
_symmetry.space_group_name_H-M   'P 1'
#
loop_
_entity.id
_entity.type
_entity.pdbx_description
1 polymer ?
#
loop_
_entity_poly.entity_id
_entity_poly.type
_entity_poly.pdbx_seq_one_letter_code
_entity_poly.pdbx_strand_id
1 'polypeptide(L)'
;VVRSPNNQASLDGIGAFLQSAGLSRAQDDTYAVQEYMHSRTSLEVLSKTLPIREFYEQSGDMFSRFNAFGLRNSNEAFYQYYRNKVNVDFNSVSGIATLRVASFDTKDSKRLNTALLQQGENLINQLNTRARQDTIRFSKQNVEEAEKRVQAVAGDLTKFRTRNGIFDLNAQSKVQMELVSKLQDELIVIQTQLDQIKVMTPDNPQIPGFQARERSLKQEI
;
A
#
# COMPACT_ATOMS: atom_id res chain seq x y z
N VAL A 1 3.63 10.63 27.67
CA VAL A 1 3.09 9.30 27.30
C VAL A 1 2.75 9.34 25.82
N VAL A 2 3.52 8.65 25.00
CA VAL A 2 3.27 8.54 23.55
C VAL A 2 2.56 7.22 23.29
N ARG A 3 1.35 7.27 22.76
CA ARG A 3 0.55 6.10 22.41
C ARG A 3 0.49 5.95 20.89
N SER A 4 0.80 4.77 20.40
CA SER A 4 0.66 4.43 18.98
C SER A 4 -0.83 4.28 18.61
N PRO A 5 -1.33 4.84 17.51
CA PRO A 5 -2.72 4.70 17.11
C PRO A 5 -2.99 3.27 16.60
N ASN A 6 -3.95 2.61 17.24
CA ASN A 6 -4.43 1.29 16.85
C ASN A 6 -5.56 1.48 15.82
N ASN A 7 -5.26 1.30 14.54
CA ASN A 7 -6.26 1.32 13.48
C ASN A 7 -6.70 -0.11 13.15
N GLN A 8 -7.85 -0.50 13.65
CA GLN A 8 -8.58 -1.67 13.19
C GLN A 8 -9.34 -1.32 11.90
N ALA A 9 -8.92 -1.87 10.78
CA ALA A 9 -9.72 -1.95 9.58
C ALA A 9 -9.64 -3.38 9.03
N SER A 10 -10.76 -4.06 9.06
CA SER A 10 -10.96 -5.42 8.56
C SER A 10 -11.03 -5.41 7.04
N LEU A 11 -10.02 -5.98 6.39
CA LEU A 11 -10.07 -6.38 4.98
C LEU A 11 -9.29 -7.69 4.84
N ASP A 12 -9.97 -8.74 4.38
CA ASP A 12 -9.45 -10.11 4.26
C ASP A 12 -8.13 -10.20 3.48
N GLY A 13 -7.14 -10.87 4.08
CA GLY A 13 -5.88 -11.26 3.48
C GLY A 13 -4.80 -10.16 3.42
N ILE A 14 -5.06 -9.04 2.76
CA ILE A 14 -4.12 -7.91 2.66
C ILE A 14 -4.15 -7.08 3.96
N GLY A 15 -5.31 -6.97 4.61
CA GLY A 15 -5.47 -6.29 5.89
C GLY A 15 -4.69 -6.96 7.03
N ALA A 16 -4.66 -8.29 7.09
CA ALA A 16 -3.90 -9.03 8.09
C ALA A 16 -2.39 -8.85 7.92
N PHE A 17 -1.90 -8.79 6.69
CA PHE A 17 -0.49 -8.52 6.39
C PHE A 17 -0.09 -7.08 6.75
N LEU A 18 -0.93 -6.10 6.44
CA LEU A 18 -0.71 -4.69 6.80
C LEU A 18 -0.81 -4.47 8.31
N GLN A 19 -1.67 -5.20 9.00
CA GLN A 19 -1.83 -5.14 10.46
C GLN A 19 -0.62 -5.74 11.17
N SER A 20 -0.09 -6.87 10.73
CA SER A 20 1.14 -7.47 11.28
C SER A 20 2.36 -6.59 11.02
N ALA A 21 2.49 -6.01 9.83
CA ALA A 21 3.54 -5.05 9.48
C ALA A 21 3.42 -3.75 10.28
N GLY A 22 2.21 -3.28 10.58
CA GLY A 22 1.96 -2.07 11.37
C GLY A 22 2.31 -2.21 12.84
N LEU A 23 2.01 -3.36 13.44
CA LEU A 23 2.36 -3.65 14.86
C LEU A 23 3.86 -3.83 15.04
N SER A 24 4.52 -4.57 14.13
CA SER A 24 5.98 -4.71 14.11
C SER A 24 6.67 -3.35 13.98
N ARG A 25 6.17 -2.50 13.09
CA ARG A 25 6.73 -1.17 12.86
C ARG A 25 6.63 -0.24 14.08
N ALA A 26 5.51 -0.27 14.80
CA ALA A 26 5.34 0.54 16.01
C ALA A 26 6.32 0.16 17.12
N GLN A 27 6.68 -1.12 17.23
CA GLN A 27 7.72 -1.59 18.14
C GLN A 27 9.10 -1.14 17.66
N ASP A 28 9.41 -1.29 16.37
CA ASP A 28 10.69 -0.89 15.79
C ASP A 28 10.92 0.62 15.94
N ASP A 29 9.89 1.44 15.70
CA ASP A 29 9.94 2.89 15.89
C ASP A 29 10.22 3.26 17.35
N THR A 30 9.68 2.52 18.31
CA THR A 30 9.92 2.76 19.74
C THR A 30 11.38 2.42 20.14
N TYR A 31 11.92 1.32 19.63
CA TYR A 31 13.34 0.99 19.85
C TYR A 31 14.26 2.02 19.18
N ALA A 32 13.91 2.50 17.97
CA ALA A 32 14.66 3.54 17.30
C ALA A 32 14.69 4.85 18.10
N VAL A 33 13.57 5.24 18.72
CA VAL A 33 13.51 6.42 19.60
C VAL A 33 14.34 6.21 20.85
N GLN A 34 14.28 5.04 21.47
CA GLN A 34 15.08 4.70 22.67
C GLN A 34 16.59 4.82 22.36
N GLU A 35 17.05 4.20 21.29
CA GLU A 35 18.44 4.27 20.86
C GLU A 35 18.86 5.69 20.48
N TYR A 36 17.97 6.42 19.79
CA TYR A 36 18.25 7.80 19.45
C TYR A 36 18.43 8.69 20.67
N MET A 37 17.55 8.58 21.68
CA MET A 37 17.66 9.38 22.91
C MET A 37 18.97 9.10 23.68
N HIS A 38 19.55 7.90 23.56
CA HIS A 38 20.83 7.53 24.12
C HIS A 38 22.02 7.87 23.19
N SER A 39 21.77 8.35 21.98
CA SER A 39 22.81 8.59 20.98
C SER A 39 23.62 9.88 21.23
N ARG A 40 24.82 9.91 20.66
CA ARG A 40 25.64 11.15 20.62
C ARG A 40 24.94 12.28 19.86
N THR A 41 24.20 11.93 18.81
CA THR A 41 23.45 12.90 17.99
C THR A 41 22.38 13.61 18.83
N SER A 42 21.63 12.87 19.66
CA SER A 42 20.66 13.46 20.57
C SER A 42 21.32 14.41 21.55
N LEU A 43 22.43 14.00 22.19
CA LEU A 43 23.20 14.86 23.10
C LEU A 43 23.74 16.09 22.41
N GLU A 44 24.23 15.99 21.19
CA GLU A 44 24.72 17.12 20.42
C GLU A 44 23.61 18.16 20.11
N VAL A 45 22.44 17.67 19.68
CA VAL A 45 21.27 18.52 19.42
C VAL A 45 20.81 19.21 20.71
N LEU A 46 20.76 18.47 21.83
CA LEU A 46 20.44 19.05 23.14
C LEU A 46 21.44 20.10 23.55
N SER A 47 22.72 19.86 23.35
CA SER A 47 23.80 20.79 23.74
C SER A 47 23.78 22.08 22.93
N LYS A 48 23.16 22.11 21.74
CA LYS A 48 22.92 23.33 20.95
C LYS A 48 21.76 24.17 21.47
N THR A 49 20.79 23.52 22.14
CA THR A 49 19.57 24.18 22.64
C THR A 49 19.58 24.49 24.12
N LEU A 50 20.29 23.69 24.89
CA LEU A 50 20.39 23.80 26.36
C LEU A 50 21.82 23.70 26.83
N PRO A 51 22.23 24.42 27.86
CA PRO A 51 23.55 24.31 28.48
C PRO A 51 23.65 23.07 29.37
N ILE A 52 23.46 21.85 28.78
CA ILE A 52 23.33 20.62 29.53
C ILE A 52 24.54 20.33 30.39
N ARG A 53 25.73 20.65 29.88
CA ARG A 53 26.98 20.43 30.60
C ARG A 53 26.99 21.21 31.91
N GLU A 54 26.53 22.46 31.89
CA GLU A 54 26.45 23.35 33.06
C GLU A 54 25.45 22.79 34.10
N PHE A 55 24.33 22.19 33.66
CA PHE A 55 23.36 21.56 34.58
C PHE A 55 23.99 20.47 35.44
N TYR A 56 25.01 19.78 34.92
CA TYR A 56 25.65 18.67 35.60
C TYR A 56 27.02 19.04 36.21
N GLU A 57 27.67 20.18 35.82
CA GLU A 57 28.93 20.64 36.38
C GLU A 57 28.72 21.59 37.56
N GLN A 58 27.67 22.45 37.48
CA GLN A 58 27.49 23.52 38.50
C GLN A 58 26.60 23.06 39.65
N SER A 59 25.78 22.05 39.50
CA SER A 59 24.82 21.58 40.49
C SER A 59 25.22 20.20 41.02
N GLY A 60 24.83 19.90 42.25
CA GLY A 60 25.05 18.59 42.89
C GLY A 60 26.26 18.57 43.83
N ASP A 61 26.40 17.41 44.51
CA ASP A 61 27.49 17.18 45.41
C ASP A 61 28.81 16.82 44.69
N MET A 62 29.94 16.92 45.40
CA MET A 62 31.30 16.71 44.88
C MET A 62 31.51 15.34 44.21
N PHE A 63 30.72 14.33 44.57
CA PHE A 63 30.85 12.96 44.04
C PHE A 63 29.92 12.67 42.85
N SER A 64 28.78 13.30 42.81
CA SER A 64 27.74 13.01 41.82
C SER A 64 27.77 13.95 40.61
N ARG A 65 28.36 15.14 40.75
CA ARG A 65 28.47 16.10 39.65
C ARG A 65 29.47 15.64 38.60
N PHE A 66 29.21 16.03 37.36
CA PHE A 66 30.16 15.77 36.27
C PHE A 66 31.43 16.59 36.48
N ASN A 67 32.58 16.01 36.19
CA ASN A 67 33.89 16.63 36.20
C ASN A 67 34.28 17.36 37.53
N ALA A 68 33.87 16.82 38.69
CA ALA A 68 34.09 17.39 40.02
C ALA A 68 35.54 17.72 40.32
N PHE A 69 36.48 16.96 39.77
CA PHE A 69 37.93 17.13 39.99
C PHE A 69 38.69 17.67 38.76
N GLY A 70 37.98 18.10 37.70
CA GLY A 70 38.62 18.60 36.49
C GLY A 70 39.28 17.54 35.61
N LEU A 71 39.20 16.25 35.97
CA LEU A 71 39.93 15.17 35.31
C LEU A 71 39.14 14.52 34.12
N ARG A 72 37.85 14.76 34.03
CA ARG A 72 36.94 14.16 33.02
C ARG A 72 36.31 15.22 32.12
N ASN A 73 37.11 16.03 31.46
CA ASN A 73 36.60 17.15 30.64
C ASN A 73 36.30 16.75 29.16
N SER A 74 36.47 15.49 28.78
CA SER A 74 36.25 15.08 27.42
C SER A 74 34.75 14.95 27.07
N ASN A 75 34.40 15.16 25.81
CA ASN A 75 33.03 15.00 25.33
C ASN A 75 32.57 13.53 25.45
N GLU A 76 33.50 12.57 25.34
CA GLU A 76 33.20 11.17 25.54
C GLU A 76 32.85 10.84 27.00
N ALA A 77 33.58 11.40 27.96
CA ALA A 77 33.27 11.25 29.36
C ALA A 77 31.90 11.84 29.71
N PHE A 78 31.56 12.99 29.08
CA PHE A 78 30.25 13.61 29.27
C PHE A 78 29.15 12.77 28.64
N TYR A 79 29.36 12.19 27.46
CA TYR A 79 28.41 11.29 26.83
C TYR A 79 28.12 10.05 27.69
N GLN A 80 29.14 9.42 28.24
CA GLN A 80 28.98 8.28 29.16
C GLN A 80 28.19 8.69 30.41
N TYR A 81 28.45 9.87 30.95
CA TYR A 81 27.72 10.39 32.11
C TYR A 81 26.25 10.65 31.77
N TYR A 82 25.97 11.28 30.62
CA TYR A 82 24.64 11.56 30.12
C TYR A 82 23.81 10.26 29.96
N ARG A 83 24.39 9.23 29.38
CA ARG A 83 23.72 7.93 29.21
C ARG A 83 23.21 7.34 30.52
N ASN A 84 23.90 7.56 31.63
CA ASN A 84 23.49 7.08 32.95
C ASN A 84 22.39 7.96 33.58
N LYS A 85 22.15 9.16 33.05
CA LYS A 85 21.15 10.11 33.57
C LYS A 85 19.83 10.09 32.78
N VAL A 86 19.83 9.51 31.60
CA VAL A 86 18.66 9.37 30.74
C VAL A 86 18.34 7.86 30.64
N ASN A 87 17.12 7.51 30.95
CA ASN A 87 16.63 6.13 30.80
C ASN A 87 15.30 6.14 30.06
N VAL A 88 15.14 5.23 29.09
CA VAL A 88 13.92 5.04 28.33
C VAL A 88 13.48 3.59 28.51
N ASP A 89 12.43 3.39 29.29
CA ASP A 89 11.85 2.08 29.54
C ASP A 89 10.67 1.85 28.62
N PHE A 90 10.72 0.80 27.81
CA PHE A 90 9.61 0.39 26.97
C PHE A 90 8.89 -0.83 27.55
N ASN A 91 7.61 -0.69 27.79
CA ASN A 91 6.75 -1.79 28.19
C ASN A 91 6.05 -2.37 26.95
N SER A 92 6.49 -3.54 26.50
CA SER A 92 5.97 -4.21 25.31
C SER A 92 4.51 -4.66 25.43
N VAL A 93 4.00 -4.85 26.66
CA VAL A 93 2.61 -5.26 26.90
C VAL A 93 1.66 -4.08 26.77
N SER A 94 2.02 -2.91 27.32
CA SER A 94 1.19 -1.71 27.24
C SER A 94 1.48 -0.84 26.01
N GLY A 95 2.59 -1.07 25.31
CA GLY A 95 3.05 -0.24 24.21
C GLY A 95 3.50 1.16 24.64
N ILE A 96 3.80 1.36 25.94
CA ILE A 96 4.14 2.68 26.49
C ILE A 96 5.65 2.76 26.70
N ALA A 97 6.28 3.80 26.13
CA ALA A 97 7.65 4.19 26.45
C ALA A 97 7.64 5.25 27.55
N THR A 98 8.44 5.06 28.59
CA THR A 98 8.58 5.99 29.71
C THR A 98 9.99 6.55 29.71
N LEU A 99 10.10 7.88 29.49
CA LEU A 99 11.36 8.61 29.59
C LEU A 99 11.58 9.08 31.02
N ARG A 100 12.72 8.74 31.59
CA ARG A 100 13.20 9.23 32.89
C ARG A 100 14.50 9.99 32.69
N VAL A 101 14.55 11.20 33.23
CA VAL A 101 15.73 12.06 33.19
C VAL A 101 16.05 12.48 34.61
N ALA A 102 17.28 12.24 35.03
CA ALA A 102 17.79 12.65 36.33
C ALA A 102 18.72 13.85 36.20
N SER A 103 18.44 14.92 36.90
CA SER A 103 19.31 16.09 37.07
C SER A 103 19.30 16.51 38.54
N PHE A 104 20.18 17.42 38.92
CA PHE A 104 20.27 17.93 40.29
C PHE A 104 19.20 18.97 40.63
N ASP A 105 18.71 19.70 39.61
CA ASP A 105 17.60 20.64 39.76
C ASP A 105 16.35 20.13 39.02
N THR A 106 15.20 20.32 39.64
CA THR A 106 13.89 19.96 39.08
C THR A 106 13.57 20.70 37.78
N LYS A 107 13.96 21.99 37.70
CA LYS A 107 13.76 22.80 36.49
C LYS A 107 14.57 22.26 35.32
N ASP A 108 15.82 21.88 35.58
CA ASP A 108 16.72 21.34 34.55
C ASP A 108 16.27 19.96 34.11
N SER A 109 15.84 19.09 35.04
CA SER A 109 15.24 17.80 34.72
C SER A 109 14.01 17.97 33.82
N LYS A 110 13.14 18.94 34.11
CA LYS A 110 11.95 19.22 33.31
C LYS A 110 12.32 19.74 31.90
N ARG A 111 13.29 20.65 31.81
CA ARG A 111 13.76 21.19 30.51
C ARG A 111 14.36 20.10 29.63
N LEU A 112 15.23 19.25 30.21
CA LEU A 112 15.83 18.12 29.52
C LEU A 112 14.78 17.09 29.07
N ASN A 113 13.85 16.74 29.94
CA ASN A 113 12.78 15.81 29.61
C ASN A 113 11.91 16.35 28.47
N THR A 114 11.48 17.61 28.55
CA THR A 114 10.70 18.24 27.48
C THR A 114 11.46 18.28 26.15
N ALA A 115 12.74 18.64 26.18
CA ALA A 115 13.55 18.71 24.97
C ALA A 115 13.78 17.32 24.33
N LEU A 116 14.01 16.28 25.15
CA LEU A 116 14.13 14.90 24.69
C LEU A 116 12.82 14.37 24.12
N LEU A 117 11.69 14.64 24.76
CA LEU A 117 10.37 14.27 24.22
C LEU A 117 10.12 14.92 22.85
N GLN A 118 10.46 16.22 22.72
CA GLN A 118 10.34 16.92 21.44
C GLN A 118 11.23 16.31 20.35
N GLN A 119 12.46 15.91 20.70
CA GLN A 119 13.36 15.23 19.78
C GLN A 119 12.81 13.87 19.35
N GLY A 120 12.29 13.08 20.29
CA GLY A 120 11.64 11.79 20.00
C GLY A 120 10.43 11.94 19.10
N GLU A 121 9.58 12.91 19.36
CA GLU A 121 8.42 13.25 18.53
C GLU A 121 8.84 13.65 17.10
N ASN A 122 9.85 14.50 16.98
CA ASN A 122 10.39 14.90 15.69
C ASN A 122 10.95 13.70 14.89
N LEU A 123 11.66 12.79 15.57
CA LEU A 123 12.17 11.56 14.95
C LEU A 123 11.03 10.69 14.42
N ILE A 124 10.01 10.43 15.25
CA ILE A 124 8.83 9.64 14.84
C ILE A 124 8.14 10.28 13.64
N ASN A 125 7.93 11.58 13.66
CA ASN A 125 7.31 12.31 12.56
C ASN A 125 8.14 12.22 11.27
N GLN A 126 9.46 12.26 11.38
CA GLN A 126 10.37 12.08 10.24
C GLN A 126 10.31 10.65 9.69
N LEU A 127 10.32 9.63 10.56
CA LEU A 127 10.20 8.22 10.16
C LEU A 127 8.86 7.96 9.47
N ASN A 128 7.76 8.47 10.03
CA ASN A 128 6.44 8.35 9.45
C ASN A 128 6.31 9.06 8.09
N THR A 129 6.94 10.21 7.94
CA THR A 129 6.93 10.95 6.67
C THR A 129 7.70 10.19 5.60
N ARG A 130 8.89 9.68 5.90
CA ARG A 130 9.67 8.84 4.99
C ARG A 130 8.90 7.59 4.58
N ALA A 131 8.30 6.91 5.55
CA ALA A 131 7.50 5.72 5.31
C ALA A 131 6.33 5.96 4.36
N ARG A 132 5.59 7.05 4.54
CA ARG A 132 4.51 7.45 3.62
C ARG A 132 5.04 7.74 2.22
N GLN A 133 6.14 8.48 2.12
CA GLN A 133 6.75 8.78 0.82
C GLN A 133 7.21 7.53 0.10
N ASP A 134 7.82 6.58 0.81
CA ASP A 134 8.23 5.30 0.24
C ASP A 134 7.05 4.45 -0.22
N THR A 135 5.97 4.41 0.57
CA THR A 135 4.73 3.72 0.20
C THR A 135 4.08 4.34 -1.05
N ILE A 136 4.00 5.67 -1.11
CA ILE A 136 3.47 6.38 -2.29
C ILE A 136 4.34 6.12 -3.51
N ARG A 137 5.66 6.19 -3.38
CA ARG A 137 6.60 5.91 -4.47
C ARG A 137 6.42 4.49 -5.00
N PHE A 138 6.37 3.50 -4.12
CA PHE A 138 6.15 2.10 -4.48
C PHE A 138 4.80 1.89 -5.17
N SER A 139 3.73 2.48 -4.63
CA SER A 139 2.40 2.41 -5.25
C SER A 139 2.36 3.02 -6.65
N LYS A 140 3.01 4.17 -6.85
CA LYS A 140 3.12 4.79 -8.18
C LYS A 140 3.89 3.90 -9.16
N GLN A 141 5.00 3.30 -8.74
CA GLN A 141 5.75 2.35 -9.56
C GLN A 141 4.90 1.14 -9.98
N ASN A 142 4.14 0.57 -9.03
CA ASN A 142 3.24 -0.55 -9.34
C ASN A 142 2.14 -0.16 -10.34
N VAL A 143 1.57 1.04 -10.22
CA VAL A 143 0.58 1.55 -11.19
C VAL A 143 1.22 1.70 -12.56
N GLU A 144 2.38 2.34 -12.66
CA GLU A 144 3.11 2.51 -13.92
C GLU A 144 3.45 1.18 -14.59
N GLU A 145 3.89 0.19 -13.80
CA GLU A 145 4.14 -1.17 -14.32
C GLU A 145 2.87 -1.85 -14.81
N ALA A 146 1.76 -1.69 -14.08
CA ALA A 146 0.47 -2.24 -14.49
C ALA A 146 -0.04 -1.58 -15.78
N GLU A 147 0.09 -0.27 -15.92
CA GLU A 147 -0.24 0.47 -17.14
C GLU A 147 0.59 0.00 -18.34
N LYS A 148 1.90 -0.17 -18.16
CA LYS A 148 2.78 -0.71 -19.21
C LYS A 148 2.36 -2.12 -19.65
N ARG A 149 1.96 -2.99 -18.69
CA ARG A 149 1.45 -4.33 -19.02
C ARG A 149 0.14 -4.25 -19.80
N VAL A 150 -0.79 -3.39 -19.38
CA VAL A 150 -2.05 -3.18 -20.09
C VAL A 150 -1.80 -2.69 -21.52
N GLN A 151 -0.90 -1.72 -21.72
CA GLN A 151 -0.54 -1.22 -23.05
C GLN A 151 0.08 -2.30 -23.92
N ALA A 152 0.99 -3.12 -23.37
CA ALA A 152 1.61 -4.23 -24.09
C ALA A 152 0.57 -5.26 -24.55
N VAL A 153 -0.31 -5.71 -23.64
CA VAL A 153 -1.38 -6.67 -23.97
C VAL A 153 -2.37 -6.10 -24.95
N ALA A 154 -2.77 -4.81 -24.81
CA ALA A 154 -3.64 -4.15 -25.78
C ALA A 154 -2.99 -4.06 -27.17
N GLY A 155 -1.68 -3.80 -27.25
CA GLY A 155 -0.91 -3.83 -28.50
C GLY A 155 -0.88 -5.23 -29.12
N ASP A 156 -0.67 -6.26 -28.34
CA ASP A 156 -0.64 -7.65 -28.83
C ASP A 156 -2.04 -8.12 -29.26
N LEU A 157 -3.09 -7.74 -28.56
CA LEU A 157 -4.47 -7.98 -28.96
C LEU A 157 -4.80 -7.30 -30.28
N THR A 158 -4.36 -6.06 -30.46
CA THR A 158 -4.53 -5.33 -31.75
C THR A 158 -3.82 -6.04 -32.89
N LYS A 159 -2.57 -6.46 -32.69
CA LYS A 159 -1.80 -7.24 -33.69
C LYS A 159 -2.50 -8.57 -34.03
N PHE A 160 -3.01 -9.28 -33.00
CA PHE A 160 -3.74 -10.52 -33.19
C PHE A 160 -5.01 -10.31 -34.04
N ARG A 161 -5.81 -9.30 -33.71
CA ARG A 161 -7.02 -8.92 -34.47
C ARG A 161 -6.69 -8.59 -35.92
N THR A 162 -5.66 -7.79 -36.15
CA THR A 162 -5.25 -7.40 -37.51
C THR A 162 -4.77 -8.60 -38.32
N ARG A 163 -3.97 -9.52 -37.72
CA ARG A 163 -3.50 -10.72 -38.41
C ARG A 163 -4.60 -11.70 -38.80
N ASN A 164 -5.64 -11.78 -37.97
CA ASN A 164 -6.76 -12.71 -38.20
C ASN A 164 -7.96 -12.07 -38.90
N GLY A 165 -7.85 -10.83 -39.38
CA GLY A 165 -8.92 -10.11 -40.05
C GLY A 165 -10.12 -9.80 -39.17
N ILE A 166 -9.97 -9.87 -37.86
CA ILE A 166 -11.05 -9.64 -36.87
C ILE A 166 -11.03 -8.16 -36.50
N PHE A 167 -11.69 -7.33 -37.33
CA PHE A 167 -11.73 -5.87 -37.09
C PHE A 167 -12.68 -5.48 -35.94
N ASP A 168 -13.78 -6.21 -35.79
CA ASP A 168 -14.70 -6.02 -34.66
C ASP A 168 -15.48 -7.32 -34.41
N LEU A 169 -15.14 -8.05 -33.34
CA LEU A 169 -15.79 -9.32 -32.99
C LEU A 169 -17.28 -9.14 -32.72
N ASN A 170 -17.68 -8.03 -32.10
CA ASN A 170 -19.07 -7.76 -31.77
C ASN A 170 -19.88 -7.38 -33.03
N ALA A 171 -19.30 -6.55 -33.88
CA ALA A 171 -19.94 -6.20 -35.15
C ALA A 171 -20.04 -7.42 -36.05
N GLN A 172 -19.01 -8.25 -36.18
CA GLN A 172 -19.01 -9.48 -36.96
C GLN A 172 -20.00 -10.51 -36.45
N SER A 173 -20.06 -10.73 -35.13
CA SER A 173 -21.05 -11.63 -34.51
C SER A 173 -22.49 -11.14 -34.72
N LYS A 174 -22.71 -9.82 -34.64
CA LYS A 174 -24.02 -9.23 -34.88
C LYS A 174 -24.48 -9.44 -36.32
N VAL A 175 -23.60 -9.23 -37.30
CA VAL A 175 -23.88 -9.47 -38.74
C VAL A 175 -24.15 -10.95 -38.99
N GLN A 176 -23.39 -11.87 -38.40
CA GLN A 176 -23.62 -13.31 -38.52
C GLN A 176 -24.96 -13.72 -37.91
N MET A 177 -25.29 -13.24 -36.70
CA MET A 177 -26.60 -13.50 -36.07
C MET A 177 -27.75 -12.97 -36.91
N GLU A 178 -27.64 -11.78 -37.51
CA GLU A 178 -28.64 -11.20 -38.38
C GLU A 178 -28.82 -12.03 -39.67
N LEU A 179 -27.73 -12.54 -40.24
CA LEU A 179 -27.78 -13.43 -41.39
C LEU A 179 -28.48 -14.76 -41.04
N VAL A 180 -28.10 -15.39 -39.94
CA VAL A 180 -28.75 -16.63 -39.47
C VAL A 180 -30.24 -16.41 -39.21
N SER A 181 -30.61 -15.29 -38.57
CA SER A 181 -32.03 -14.93 -38.38
C SER A 181 -32.82 -14.82 -39.70
N LYS A 182 -32.26 -14.14 -40.68
CA LYS A 182 -32.89 -14.00 -42.01
C LYS A 182 -33.05 -15.31 -42.73
N LEU A 183 -32.04 -16.21 -42.67
CA LEU A 183 -32.13 -17.55 -43.24
C LEU A 183 -33.17 -18.41 -42.55
N GLN A 184 -33.30 -18.30 -41.21
CA GLN A 184 -34.36 -18.97 -40.45
C GLN A 184 -35.75 -18.47 -40.81
N ASP A 185 -35.95 -17.17 -40.95
CA ASP A 185 -37.21 -16.59 -41.38
C ASP A 185 -37.62 -17.08 -42.79
N GLU A 186 -36.64 -17.08 -43.73
CA GLU A 186 -36.87 -17.61 -45.07
C GLU A 186 -37.22 -19.10 -45.07
N LEU A 187 -36.54 -19.89 -44.24
CA LEU A 187 -36.84 -21.33 -44.05
C LEU A 187 -38.27 -21.55 -43.56
N ILE A 188 -38.73 -20.76 -42.57
CA ILE A 188 -40.10 -20.84 -42.05
C ILE A 188 -41.13 -20.54 -43.17
N VAL A 189 -40.87 -19.51 -43.96
CA VAL A 189 -41.73 -19.11 -45.07
C VAL A 189 -41.81 -20.26 -46.11
N ILE A 190 -40.68 -20.84 -46.51
CA ILE A 190 -40.62 -21.93 -47.46
C ILE A 190 -41.32 -23.20 -46.93
N GLN A 191 -41.12 -23.54 -45.65
CA GLN A 191 -41.82 -24.67 -45.02
C GLN A 191 -43.32 -24.44 -44.99
N THR A 192 -43.80 -23.28 -44.61
CA THR A 192 -45.22 -22.95 -44.59
C THR A 192 -45.84 -23.04 -45.99
N GLN A 193 -45.16 -22.53 -47.02
CA GLN A 193 -45.63 -22.64 -48.41
C GLN A 193 -45.64 -24.10 -48.88
N LEU A 194 -44.62 -24.87 -48.55
CA LEU A 194 -44.52 -26.26 -48.90
C LEU A 194 -45.67 -27.08 -48.27
N ASP A 195 -45.98 -26.83 -47.00
CA ASP A 195 -47.04 -27.49 -46.28
C ASP A 195 -48.44 -27.15 -46.85
N GLN A 196 -48.65 -25.85 -47.18
CA GLN A 196 -49.89 -25.39 -47.82
C GLN A 196 -50.11 -26.06 -49.18
N ILE A 197 -49.05 -26.09 -50.04
CA ILE A 197 -49.15 -26.69 -51.37
C ILE A 197 -49.37 -28.18 -51.29
N LYS A 198 -48.72 -28.89 -50.36
CA LYS A 198 -48.93 -30.35 -50.16
C LYS A 198 -50.33 -30.69 -49.70
N VAL A 199 -50.98 -29.84 -48.89
CA VAL A 199 -52.34 -30.03 -48.43
C VAL A 199 -53.38 -29.74 -49.50
N MET A 200 -53.18 -28.64 -50.26
CA MET A 200 -54.16 -28.16 -51.25
C MET A 200 -54.03 -28.84 -52.61
N THR A 201 -52.79 -29.16 -53.03
CA THR A 201 -52.50 -29.68 -54.38
C THR A 201 -51.32 -30.68 -54.29
N PRO A 202 -51.54 -31.93 -53.86
CA PRO A 202 -50.48 -32.92 -53.64
C PRO A 202 -49.61 -33.22 -54.87
N ASP A 203 -50.12 -33.08 -56.07
CA ASP A 203 -49.43 -33.36 -57.32
C ASP A 203 -48.83 -32.10 -57.99
N ASN A 204 -48.65 -31.01 -57.22
CA ASN A 204 -48.11 -29.77 -57.75
C ASN A 204 -46.65 -29.92 -58.19
N PRO A 205 -46.28 -29.60 -59.45
CA PRO A 205 -44.91 -29.76 -59.95
C PRO A 205 -43.90 -28.82 -59.33
N GLN A 206 -44.30 -27.85 -58.49
CA GLN A 206 -43.42 -26.93 -57.75
C GLN A 206 -42.90 -27.54 -56.45
N ILE A 207 -43.51 -28.61 -55.93
CA ILE A 207 -43.11 -29.24 -54.64
C ILE A 207 -41.62 -29.64 -54.62
N PRO A 208 -41.03 -30.28 -55.65
CA PRO A 208 -39.62 -30.62 -55.61
C PRO A 208 -38.69 -29.38 -55.54
N GLY A 209 -39.08 -28.27 -56.16
CA GLY A 209 -38.33 -27.00 -56.12
C GLY A 209 -38.27 -26.39 -54.71
N PHE A 210 -39.45 -26.35 -54.03
CA PHE A 210 -39.50 -25.90 -52.62
C PHE A 210 -38.73 -26.82 -51.67
N GLN A 211 -38.78 -28.12 -51.89
CA GLN A 211 -38.00 -29.06 -51.08
C GLN A 211 -36.48 -28.93 -51.27
N ALA A 212 -36.07 -28.63 -52.51
CA ALA A 212 -34.63 -28.36 -52.78
C ALA A 212 -34.18 -27.05 -52.06
N ARG A 213 -35.01 -26.00 -52.10
CA ARG A 213 -34.73 -24.74 -51.42
C ARG A 213 -34.70 -24.92 -49.88
N GLU A 214 -35.64 -25.67 -49.32
CA GLU A 214 -35.64 -25.98 -47.90
C GLU A 214 -34.36 -26.69 -47.47
N ARG A 215 -33.88 -27.66 -48.27
CA ARG A 215 -32.62 -28.40 -47.98
C ARG A 215 -31.41 -27.48 -48.08
N SER A 216 -31.36 -26.59 -49.07
CA SER A 216 -30.28 -25.59 -49.20
C SER A 216 -30.20 -24.68 -47.99
N LEU A 217 -31.34 -24.09 -47.58
CA LEU A 217 -31.40 -23.20 -46.41
C LEU A 217 -30.99 -23.87 -45.11
N LYS A 218 -31.36 -25.19 -44.93
CA LYS A 218 -30.96 -25.99 -43.77
C LYS A 218 -29.46 -26.29 -43.76
N GLN A 219 -28.77 -26.26 -44.86
CA GLN A 219 -27.32 -26.45 -44.96
C GLN A 219 -26.55 -25.18 -44.74
N GLU A 220 -27.15 -24.01 -44.99
CA GLU A 220 -26.56 -22.71 -44.85
C GLU A 220 -26.67 -22.15 -43.40
N ILE A 221 -27.66 -22.66 -42.61
CA ILE A 221 -27.86 -22.31 -41.19
C ILE A 221 -26.91 -23.11 -40.29
#